data_65058b608af7505e90e1b4e33815b119
#
_entry.id   65058b608af7505e90e1b4e33815b119
#
_cell.length_a   1.000
_cell.length_b   1.000
_cell.length_c   1.000
_cell.angle_alpha   90.00
_cell.angle_beta   90.00
_cell.angle_gamma   90.00
#
_symmetry.space_group_name_H-M   'P 1'
#
loop_
_entity.id
_entity.type
_entity.pdbx_description
1 polymer ?
#
loop_
_entity_poly.entity_id
_entity_poly.type
_entity_poly.pdbx_seq_one_letter_code
_entity_poly.pdbx_strand_id
1 'polypeptide(L)'
;MRRWLHLCALAVLAGCATSTPPPPTADGWQPLALPGKALTRYSWTEKDGRPALEATSERSASIWRKRLEPALTPVREVRFSWWVQHLIPGANVSEVDHEDAVARVIFGFGGDIDSLPMRTRMKFELAQALTGEAPPYATLMYVWDSKLPVGTVVINPRSDRIRKIVVDSGPAELRRWRDHRRDLAADFRLAFGEEPGPLQSMAVMTDSDNNRGSARTWYGPVELD
;
A
#
# COMPACT_ATOMS: atom_id res chain seq x y z
N MET A 1 56.58 23.59 34.87
CA MET A 1 55.18 23.93 34.76
C MET A 1 54.58 23.20 33.56
N ARG A 2 53.92 22.04 33.76
CA ARG A 2 53.31 21.24 32.69
C ARG A 2 51.80 21.49 32.74
N ARG A 3 51.24 22.13 31.69
CA ARG A 3 49.82 22.33 31.51
C ARG A 3 49.21 21.09 30.86
N TRP A 4 48.28 20.39 31.53
CA TRP A 4 47.47 19.33 31.02
C TRP A 4 46.24 19.89 30.33
N LEU A 5 46.09 19.68 29.03
CA LEU A 5 44.86 19.96 28.28
C LEU A 5 43.97 18.72 28.35
N HIS A 6 42.85 18.84 29.05
CA HIS A 6 41.76 17.82 29.00
C HIS A 6 40.94 18.04 27.74
N LEU A 7 41.02 17.11 26.80
CA LEU A 7 40.12 17.05 25.67
C LEU A 7 38.84 16.33 26.13
N CYS A 8 37.71 17.07 26.24
CA CYS A 8 36.39 16.47 26.39
C CYS A 8 35.88 16.04 25.04
N ALA A 9 35.83 14.72 24.78
CA ALA A 9 35.16 14.15 23.64
C ALA A 9 33.65 14.13 23.92
N LEU A 10 32.86 14.97 23.22
CA LEU A 10 31.41 14.90 23.19
C LEU A 10 31.04 13.72 22.28
N ALA A 11 30.54 12.62 22.85
CA ALA A 11 29.88 11.55 22.12
C ALA A 11 28.46 12.00 21.76
N VAL A 12 28.21 12.27 20.49
CA VAL A 12 26.86 12.51 19.95
C VAL A 12 26.18 11.16 19.79
N LEU A 13 25.29 10.82 20.71
CA LEU A 13 24.37 9.69 20.57
C LEU A 13 23.31 10.03 19.52
N ALA A 14 23.50 9.57 18.29
CA ALA A 14 22.47 9.57 17.27
C ALA A 14 21.38 8.57 17.68
N GLY A 15 20.35 9.02 18.36
CA GLY A 15 19.17 8.22 18.67
C GLY A 15 18.43 7.89 17.37
N CYS A 16 18.38 6.61 16.99
CA CYS A 16 17.43 6.12 15.99
C CYS A 16 16.01 6.36 16.54
N ALA A 17 15.33 7.38 16.04
CA ALA A 17 13.92 7.59 16.32
C ALA A 17 13.14 6.43 15.65
N THR A 18 12.79 5.41 16.42
CA THR A 18 11.82 4.39 15.99
C THR A 18 10.46 5.06 15.96
N SER A 19 9.94 5.33 14.75
CA SER A 19 8.58 5.83 14.59
C SER A 19 7.60 4.75 15.04
N THR A 20 6.87 5.01 16.11
CA THR A 20 5.80 4.13 16.57
C THR A 20 4.62 4.26 15.61
N PRO A 21 4.02 3.14 15.15
CA PRO A 21 2.81 3.19 14.34
C PRO A 21 1.68 3.92 15.07
N PRO A 22 0.82 4.68 14.35
CA PRO A 22 -0.35 5.28 14.97
C PRO A 22 -1.30 4.18 15.52
N PRO A 23 -2.09 4.46 16.57
CA PRO A 23 -3.02 3.50 17.12
C PRO A 23 -4.12 3.14 16.11
N PRO A 24 -4.73 1.94 16.21
CA PRO A 24 -5.91 1.57 15.43
C PRO A 24 -7.05 2.56 15.63
N THR A 25 -7.86 2.77 14.58
CA THR A 25 -9.05 3.63 14.67
C THR A 25 -10.26 2.84 15.19
N ALA A 26 -11.28 3.56 15.71
CA ALA A 26 -12.49 2.94 16.24
C ALA A 26 -13.30 2.13 15.19
N ASP A 27 -13.11 2.44 13.90
CA ASP A 27 -13.73 1.74 12.76
C ASP A 27 -12.89 0.57 12.22
N GLY A 28 -11.84 0.15 12.95
CA GLY A 28 -11.04 -1.04 12.65
C GLY A 28 -9.90 -0.84 11.67
N TRP A 29 -9.61 0.39 11.23
CA TRP A 29 -8.41 0.66 10.47
C TRP A 29 -7.16 0.67 11.34
N GLN A 30 -6.09 0.05 10.87
CA GLN A 30 -4.84 -0.09 11.64
C GLN A 30 -3.61 -0.10 10.72
N PRO A 31 -2.46 0.35 11.23
CA PRO A 31 -1.20 0.28 10.50
C PRO A 31 -0.72 -1.16 10.38
N LEU A 32 -0.13 -1.49 9.24
CA LEU A 32 0.60 -2.73 9.00
C LEU A 32 2.00 -2.38 8.51
N ALA A 33 3.00 -2.67 9.33
CA ALA A 33 4.39 -2.51 8.96
C ALA A 33 4.82 -3.59 7.96
N LEU A 34 5.66 -3.21 7.01
CA LEU A 34 6.31 -4.16 6.10
C LEU A 34 7.73 -4.46 6.60
N PRO A 35 8.18 -5.74 6.58
CA PRO A 35 9.48 -6.12 7.09
C PRO A 35 10.62 -5.32 6.45
N GLY A 36 11.48 -4.71 7.27
CA GLY A 36 12.64 -3.95 6.83
C GLY A 36 12.34 -2.60 6.17
N LYS A 37 11.09 -2.12 6.21
CA LYS A 37 10.70 -0.82 5.64
C LYS A 37 10.47 0.23 6.73
N ALA A 38 10.85 1.48 6.44
CA ALA A 38 10.43 2.63 7.23
C ALA A 38 8.91 2.85 7.08
N LEU A 39 8.27 3.41 8.11
CA LEU A 39 6.83 3.62 8.10
C LEU A 39 6.43 4.87 7.33
N THR A 40 5.46 4.76 6.45
CA THR A 40 4.68 5.87 5.93
C THR A 40 3.84 6.46 7.06
N ARG A 41 3.80 7.78 7.18
CA ARG A 41 2.95 8.46 8.18
C ARG A 41 1.54 8.59 7.65
N TYR A 42 0.58 8.18 8.47
CA TYR A 42 -0.85 8.33 8.19
C TYR A 42 -1.49 9.23 9.24
N SER A 43 -2.32 10.19 8.83
CA SER A 43 -3.06 11.07 9.73
C SER A 43 -4.41 11.49 9.14
N TRP A 44 -5.45 11.50 9.97
CA TRP A 44 -6.75 12.02 9.57
C TRP A 44 -6.71 13.53 9.48
N THR A 45 -7.27 14.08 8.41
CA THR A 45 -7.26 15.50 8.10
C THR A 45 -8.43 15.86 7.18
N GLU A 46 -8.41 17.08 6.66
CA GLU A 46 -9.28 17.55 5.59
C GLU A 46 -8.44 17.97 4.40
N LYS A 47 -8.91 17.66 3.18
CA LYS A 47 -8.30 18.10 1.93
C LYS A 47 -9.36 18.66 1.00
N ASP A 48 -9.26 19.95 0.67
CA ASP A 48 -10.18 20.67 -0.21
C ASP A 48 -11.65 20.47 0.21
N GLY A 49 -11.95 20.60 1.53
CA GLY A 49 -13.28 20.46 2.10
C GLY A 49 -13.80 19.01 2.25
N ARG A 50 -12.94 18.00 2.02
CA ARG A 50 -13.31 16.59 2.19
C ARG A 50 -12.51 15.95 3.33
N PRO A 51 -13.15 15.21 4.26
CA PRO A 51 -12.44 14.36 5.22
C PRO A 51 -11.55 13.36 4.49
N ALA A 52 -10.31 13.21 4.93
CA ALA A 52 -9.33 12.37 4.25
C ALA A 52 -8.29 11.78 5.20
N LEU A 53 -7.75 10.63 4.81
CA LEU A 53 -6.55 10.06 5.40
C LEU A 53 -5.34 10.54 4.58
N GLU A 54 -4.52 11.39 5.18
CA GLU A 54 -3.25 11.81 4.58
C GLU A 54 -2.18 10.75 4.79
N ALA A 55 -1.50 10.37 3.71
CA ALA A 55 -0.33 9.50 3.70
C ALA A 55 0.89 10.31 3.24
N THR A 56 1.92 10.38 4.07
CA THR A 56 3.21 11.01 3.74
C THR A 56 4.31 9.96 3.78
N SER A 57 4.89 9.65 2.63
CA SER A 57 5.98 8.71 2.45
C SER A 57 7.28 9.44 2.13
N GLU A 58 8.35 9.10 2.85
CA GLU A 58 9.72 9.55 2.61
C GLU A 58 10.63 8.34 2.66
N ARG A 59 10.96 7.77 1.52
CA ARG A 59 11.72 6.51 1.39
C ARG A 59 11.16 5.40 2.29
N SER A 60 9.84 5.29 2.31
CA SER A 60 9.09 4.47 3.25
C SER A 60 7.99 3.69 2.57
N ALA A 61 7.57 2.59 3.20
CA ALA A 61 6.46 1.78 2.76
C ALA A 61 5.77 1.15 3.96
N SER A 62 4.50 1.42 4.15
CA SER A 62 3.63 0.71 5.09
C SER A 62 2.19 0.81 4.62
N ILE A 63 1.34 -0.03 5.18
CA ILE A 63 -0.05 -0.17 4.78
C ILE A 63 -0.95 0.36 5.89
N TRP A 64 -2.04 1.03 5.53
CA TRP A 64 -3.15 1.35 6.42
C TRP A 64 -4.31 0.46 6.03
N ARG A 65 -4.67 -0.53 6.89
CA ARG A 65 -5.54 -1.66 6.55
C ARG A 65 -6.73 -1.78 7.49
N LYS A 66 -7.86 -2.19 6.94
CA LYS A 66 -9.04 -2.68 7.67
C LYS A 66 -9.27 -4.15 7.32
N ARG A 67 -9.36 -5.01 8.33
CA ARG A 67 -9.86 -6.38 8.19
C ARG A 67 -11.37 -6.36 8.14
N LEU A 68 -11.94 -7.27 7.40
CA LEU A 68 -13.38 -7.45 7.28
C LEU A 68 -13.77 -8.74 8.01
N GLU A 69 -14.43 -8.60 9.14
CA GLU A 69 -14.86 -9.71 9.96
C GLU A 69 -16.37 -9.56 10.27
N PRO A 70 -17.23 -10.41 9.68
CA PRO A 70 -16.91 -11.50 8.75
C PRO A 70 -16.42 -11.01 7.40
N ALA A 71 -15.71 -11.87 6.65
CA ALA A 71 -15.33 -11.60 5.26
C ALA A 71 -16.59 -11.42 4.38
N LEU A 72 -16.50 -10.55 3.37
CA LEU A 72 -17.65 -10.21 2.54
C LEU A 72 -17.79 -11.14 1.33
N THR A 73 -18.99 -11.67 1.13
CA THR A 73 -19.39 -12.46 -0.04
C THR A 73 -20.89 -12.24 -0.29
N PRO A 74 -21.35 -11.97 -1.53
CA PRO A 74 -20.52 -11.69 -2.72
C PRO A 74 -19.88 -10.29 -2.66
N VAL A 75 -18.73 -10.14 -3.30
CA VAL A 75 -18.09 -8.85 -3.53
C VAL A 75 -18.68 -8.24 -4.79
N ARG A 76 -19.08 -6.98 -4.75
CA ARG A 76 -19.71 -6.30 -5.90
C ARG A 76 -18.92 -5.07 -6.32
N GLU A 77 -19.27 -3.95 -5.75
CA GLU A 77 -18.74 -2.65 -6.14
C GLU A 77 -17.88 -2.03 -5.03
N VAL A 78 -16.89 -1.25 -5.43
CA VAL A 78 -16.14 -0.39 -4.52
C VAL A 78 -16.12 1.04 -5.04
N ARG A 79 -16.26 1.98 -4.10
CA ARG A 79 -16.04 3.40 -4.33
C ARG A 79 -14.87 3.86 -3.48
N PHE A 80 -14.00 4.66 -4.06
CA PHE A 80 -12.87 5.27 -3.38
C PHE A 80 -12.44 6.54 -4.08
N SER A 81 -11.67 7.37 -3.40
CA SER A 81 -11.09 8.55 -4.00
C SER A 81 -9.70 8.81 -3.45
N TRP A 82 -8.92 9.54 -4.23
CA TRP A 82 -7.61 10.03 -3.82
C TRP A 82 -7.30 11.40 -4.42
N TRP A 83 -6.40 12.10 -3.76
CA TRP A 83 -5.80 13.35 -4.20
C TRP A 83 -4.28 13.22 -4.10
N VAL A 84 -3.58 13.28 -5.22
CA VAL A 84 -2.13 13.06 -5.29
C VAL A 84 -1.41 14.37 -5.55
N GLN A 85 -0.38 14.68 -4.75
CA GLN A 85 0.33 15.93 -4.84
C GLN A 85 1.30 15.97 -6.03
N HIS A 86 2.10 14.92 -6.21
CA HIS A 86 3.11 14.79 -7.27
C HIS A 86 3.45 13.32 -7.48
N LEU A 87 4.02 13.00 -8.64
CA LEU A 87 4.53 11.67 -8.95
C LEU A 87 5.94 11.47 -8.36
N ILE A 88 6.32 10.21 -8.20
CA ILE A 88 7.68 9.83 -7.81
C ILE A 88 8.50 9.68 -9.10
N PRO A 89 9.59 10.45 -9.27
CA PRO A 89 10.44 10.33 -10.45
C PRO A 89 10.96 8.91 -10.64
N GLY A 90 10.80 8.35 -11.83
CA GLY A 90 11.27 7.02 -12.18
C GLY A 90 10.42 5.86 -11.69
N ALA A 91 9.37 6.09 -10.89
CA ALA A 91 8.47 5.02 -10.44
C ALA A 91 7.73 4.36 -11.59
N ASN A 92 7.62 3.02 -11.53
CA ASN A 92 6.91 2.19 -12.49
C ASN A 92 6.46 0.89 -11.80
N VAL A 93 5.18 0.70 -11.63
CA VAL A 93 4.61 -0.43 -10.87
C VAL A 93 4.82 -1.81 -11.52
N SER A 94 5.36 -1.87 -12.74
CA SER A 94 5.72 -3.11 -13.43
C SER A 94 7.17 -3.54 -13.23
N GLU A 95 8.03 -2.66 -12.69
CA GLU A 95 9.46 -2.90 -12.52
C GLU A 95 9.82 -3.15 -11.05
N VAL A 96 10.52 -4.26 -10.75
CA VAL A 96 10.83 -4.69 -9.38
C VAL A 96 11.54 -3.62 -8.55
N ASP A 97 12.50 -2.93 -9.14
CA ASP A 97 13.36 -1.97 -8.45
C ASP A 97 12.79 -0.55 -8.43
N HIS A 98 11.70 -0.33 -9.17
CA HIS A 98 11.01 0.95 -9.30
C HIS A 98 9.52 0.87 -8.95
N GLU A 99 9.12 -0.16 -8.21
CA GLU A 99 7.71 -0.55 -7.96
C GLU A 99 6.95 0.43 -7.04
N ASP A 100 7.47 1.61 -6.75
CA ASP A 100 6.76 2.61 -5.97
C ASP A 100 5.48 3.09 -6.64
N ALA A 101 4.45 3.42 -5.83
CA ALA A 101 3.26 4.10 -6.31
C ALA A 101 2.79 5.17 -5.33
N VAL A 102 2.46 6.33 -5.87
CA VAL A 102 1.96 7.46 -5.09
C VAL A 102 0.63 7.16 -4.41
N ALA A 103 -0.20 6.32 -5.02
CA ALA A 103 -1.49 5.89 -4.46
C ALA A 103 -1.81 4.45 -4.83
N ARG A 104 -2.27 3.68 -3.83
CA ARG A 104 -2.80 2.33 -3.97
C ARG A 104 -4.03 2.16 -3.08
N VAL A 105 -5.08 1.53 -3.63
CA VAL A 105 -6.16 0.91 -2.87
C VAL A 105 -6.06 -0.58 -3.07
N ILE A 106 -6.07 -1.35 -1.98
CA ILE A 106 -5.67 -2.75 -1.94
C ILE A 106 -6.80 -3.59 -1.38
N PHE A 107 -7.06 -4.73 -2.00
CA PHE A 107 -8.09 -5.69 -1.61
C PHE A 107 -7.48 -7.08 -1.47
N GLY A 108 -7.63 -7.67 -0.28
CA GLY A 108 -7.16 -9.02 0.03
C GLY A 108 -8.31 -10.02 0.02
N PHE A 109 -8.18 -11.04 -0.81
CA PHE A 109 -9.19 -12.08 -1.01
C PHE A 109 -8.75 -13.40 -0.39
N GLY A 110 -9.70 -14.11 0.22
CA GLY A 110 -9.54 -15.50 0.64
C GLY A 110 -9.62 -16.47 -0.54
N GLY A 111 -9.19 -17.69 -0.31
CA GLY A 111 -9.25 -18.78 -1.29
C GLY A 111 -8.54 -20.02 -0.77
N ASP A 112 -8.49 -21.06 -1.60
CA ASP A 112 -7.84 -22.33 -1.28
C ASP A 112 -6.32 -22.23 -1.53
N ILE A 113 -5.57 -21.95 -0.48
CA ILE A 113 -4.10 -21.84 -0.54
C ILE A 113 -3.47 -23.18 -0.89
N ASP A 114 -4.09 -24.30 -0.53
CA ASP A 114 -3.55 -25.64 -0.80
C ASP A 114 -3.62 -26.01 -2.28
N SER A 115 -4.53 -25.39 -3.03
CA SER A 115 -4.62 -25.52 -4.48
C SER A 115 -3.49 -24.82 -5.24
N LEU A 116 -2.75 -23.90 -4.58
CA LEU A 116 -1.68 -23.15 -5.23
C LEU A 116 -0.43 -24.01 -5.48
N PRO A 117 0.36 -23.69 -6.52
CA PRO A 117 1.64 -24.36 -6.77
C PRO A 117 2.54 -24.34 -5.53
N MET A 118 3.28 -25.41 -5.29
CA MET A 118 4.16 -25.56 -4.13
C MET A 118 5.08 -24.35 -3.92
N ARG A 119 5.65 -23.80 -4.99
CA ARG A 119 6.52 -22.61 -4.92
C ARG A 119 5.79 -21.38 -4.35
N THR A 120 4.53 -21.21 -4.70
CA THR A 120 3.71 -20.10 -4.17
C THR A 120 3.35 -20.33 -2.72
N ARG A 121 2.99 -21.56 -2.33
CA ARG A 121 2.72 -21.93 -0.93
C ARG A 121 3.94 -21.70 -0.04
N MET A 122 5.14 -22.10 -0.47
CA MET A 122 6.38 -21.82 0.26
C MET A 122 6.63 -20.33 0.48
N LYS A 123 6.32 -19.48 -0.50
CA LYS A 123 6.41 -18.02 -0.34
C LYS A 123 5.40 -17.51 0.71
N PHE A 124 4.20 -18.08 0.76
CA PHE A 124 3.16 -17.73 1.73
C PHE A 124 3.59 -18.13 3.16
N GLU A 125 4.13 -19.33 3.33
CA GLU A 125 4.68 -19.78 4.60
C GLU A 125 5.83 -18.89 5.09
N LEU A 126 6.74 -18.52 4.19
CA LEU A 126 7.83 -17.59 4.52
C LEU A 126 7.29 -16.20 4.90
N ALA A 127 6.33 -15.68 4.15
CA ALA A 127 5.70 -14.40 4.47
C ALA A 127 5.01 -14.45 5.84
N GLN A 128 4.28 -15.52 6.13
CA GLN A 128 3.65 -15.73 7.43
C GLN A 128 4.68 -15.82 8.57
N ALA A 129 5.78 -16.51 8.36
CA ALA A 129 6.85 -16.60 9.36
C ALA A 129 7.52 -15.24 9.64
N LEU A 130 7.61 -14.36 8.63
CA LEU A 130 8.23 -13.04 8.77
C LEU A 130 7.28 -11.97 9.32
N THR A 131 5.99 -12.08 9.04
CA THR A 131 4.99 -11.05 9.39
C THR A 131 4.06 -11.44 10.54
N GLY A 132 4.02 -12.74 10.90
CA GLY A 132 3.07 -13.30 11.85
C GLY A 132 1.68 -13.55 11.26
N GLU A 133 1.44 -13.24 9.99
CA GLU A 133 0.16 -13.40 9.32
C GLU A 133 0.31 -14.08 7.95
N ALA A 134 -0.62 -14.99 7.64
CA ALA A 134 -0.73 -15.51 6.29
C ALA A 134 -1.14 -14.40 5.32
N PRO A 135 -0.47 -14.25 4.16
CA PRO A 135 -0.93 -13.31 3.14
C PRO A 135 -2.29 -13.77 2.58
N PRO A 136 -3.10 -12.83 2.04
CA PRO A 136 -4.32 -13.19 1.32
C PRO A 136 -4.03 -14.16 0.16
N TYR A 137 -4.98 -15.04 -0.16
CA TYR A 137 -4.88 -15.94 -1.32
C TYR A 137 -4.59 -15.17 -2.60
N ALA A 138 -5.25 -14.03 -2.78
CA ALA A 138 -5.02 -13.09 -3.87
C ALA A 138 -5.14 -11.65 -3.41
N THR A 139 -4.33 -10.76 -3.98
CA THR A 139 -4.35 -9.33 -3.71
C THR A 139 -4.55 -8.55 -5.00
N LEU A 140 -5.66 -7.83 -5.10
CA LEU A 140 -5.93 -6.88 -6.18
C LEU A 140 -5.64 -5.47 -5.71
N MET A 141 -4.93 -4.68 -6.51
CA MET A 141 -4.62 -3.28 -6.21
C MET A 141 -5.09 -2.37 -7.34
N TYR A 142 -5.76 -1.30 -7.02
CA TYR A 142 -5.87 -0.15 -7.91
C TYR A 142 -4.72 0.79 -7.64
N VAL A 143 -4.06 1.28 -8.71
CA VAL A 143 -2.84 2.07 -8.58
C VAL A 143 -2.85 3.30 -9.47
N TRP A 144 -2.16 4.35 -9.03
CA TRP A 144 -1.72 5.44 -9.88
C TRP A 144 -0.30 5.15 -10.36
N ASP A 145 -0.11 5.01 -11.65
CA ASP A 145 1.22 4.84 -12.26
C ASP A 145 1.72 6.12 -12.90
N SER A 146 3.03 6.25 -13.08
CA SER A 146 3.63 7.43 -13.70
C SER A 146 3.51 7.45 -15.22
N LYS A 147 3.36 6.28 -15.89
CA LYS A 147 3.48 6.14 -17.36
C LYS A 147 2.54 5.13 -17.97
N LEU A 148 2.26 4.01 -17.28
CA LEU A 148 1.46 2.93 -17.83
C LEU A 148 0.03 3.40 -18.14
N PRO A 149 -0.56 3.02 -19.28
CA PRO A 149 -1.92 3.40 -19.62
C PRO A 149 -2.95 2.94 -18.59
N VAL A 150 -3.99 3.74 -18.37
CA VAL A 150 -5.16 3.35 -17.57
C VAL A 150 -5.78 2.07 -18.16
N GLY A 151 -6.18 1.15 -17.28
CA GLY A 151 -6.68 -0.18 -17.65
C GLY A 151 -5.61 -1.26 -17.76
N THR A 152 -4.32 -0.90 -17.72
CA THR A 152 -3.24 -1.89 -17.73
C THR A 152 -3.30 -2.79 -16.49
N VAL A 153 -3.32 -4.10 -16.73
CA VAL A 153 -3.18 -5.13 -15.68
C VAL A 153 -1.71 -5.51 -15.55
N VAL A 154 -1.14 -5.32 -14.38
CA VAL A 154 0.25 -5.66 -14.06
C VAL A 154 0.30 -6.83 -13.10
N ILE A 155 1.02 -7.89 -13.50
CA ILE A 155 1.36 -9.00 -12.60
C ILE A 155 2.55 -8.55 -11.75
N ASN A 156 2.43 -8.67 -10.43
CA ASN A 156 3.55 -8.32 -9.56
C ASN A 156 4.74 -9.28 -9.82
N PRO A 157 5.96 -8.76 -10.09
CA PRO A 157 7.10 -9.59 -10.44
C PRO A 157 7.52 -10.57 -9.33
N ARG A 158 7.18 -10.27 -8.07
CA ARG A 158 7.52 -11.11 -6.91
C ARG A 158 6.48 -12.19 -6.61
N SER A 159 5.23 -11.98 -7.06
CA SER A 159 4.12 -12.92 -6.80
C SER A 159 3.01 -12.78 -7.84
N ASP A 160 2.66 -13.88 -8.47
CA ASP A 160 1.51 -13.98 -9.40
C ASP A 160 0.15 -13.86 -8.70
N ARG A 161 0.15 -13.93 -7.36
CA ARG A 161 -1.06 -13.72 -6.52
C ARG A 161 -1.28 -12.26 -6.13
N ILE A 162 -0.47 -11.33 -6.65
CA ILE A 162 -0.64 -9.89 -6.54
C ILE A 162 -0.79 -9.30 -7.93
N ARG A 163 -1.93 -8.66 -8.19
CA ARG A 163 -2.23 -8.00 -9.46
C ARG A 163 -2.56 -6.54 -9.22
N LYS A 164 -2.16 -5.69 -10.16
CA LYS A 164 -2.43 -4.26 -10.11
C LYS A 164 -3.21 -3.86 -11.36
N ILE A 165 -4.21 -2.99 -11.20
CA ILE A 165 -4.89 -2.33 -12.31
C ILE A 165 -4.60 -0.85 -12.21
N VAL A 166 -4.04 -0.28 -13.26
CA VAL A 166 -3.79 1.16 -13.36
C VAL A 166 -5.12 1.86 -13.57
N VAL A 167 -5.53 2.73 -12.65
CA VAL A 167 -6.79 3.48 -12.75
C VAL A 167 -6.58 4.97 -12.96
N ASP A 168 -5.41 5.50 -12.60
CA ASP A 168 -4.92 6.82 -12.98
C ASP A 168 -3.47 6.72 -13.46
N SER A 169 -3.05 7.64 -14.35
CA SER A 169 -1.72 7.61 -14.95
C SER A 169 -1.21 9.00 -15.29
N GLY A 170 0.10 9.18 -15.11
CA GLY A 170 0.78 10.41 -15.49
C GLY A 170 0.38 11.64 -14.65
N PRO A 171 0.84 12.84 -15.05
CA PRO A 171 0.71 14.05 -14.23
C PRO A 171 -0.58 14.86 -14.49
N ALA A 172 -1.38 14.51 -15.51
CA ALA A 172 -2.49 15.37 -15.96
C ALA A 172 -3.59 15.57 -14.90
N GLU A 173 -3.80 14.58 -14.05
CA GLU A 173 -4.87 14.55 -13.05
C GLU A 173 -4.37 14.83 -11.62
N LEU A 174 -3.13 15.26 -11.44
CA LEU A 174 -2.57 15.63 -10.14
C LEU A 174 -3.27 16.85 -9.53
N ARG A 175 -3.21 16.95 -8.20
CA ARG A 175 -3.68 18.08 -7.39
C ARG A 175 -5.17 18.35 -7.52
N ARG A 176 -5.97 17.29 -7.74
CA ARG A 176 -7.43 17.28 -7.67
C ARG A 176 -7.95 15.95 -7.19
N TRP A 177 -9.15 15.93 -6.66
CA TRP A 177 -9.80 14.69 -6.28
C TRP A 177 -10.11 13.86 -7.51
N ARG A 178 -9.76 12.59 -7.44
CA ARG A 178 -10.12 11.55 -8.41
C ARG A 178 -11.05 10.58 -7.72
N ASP A 179 -12.30 10.55 -8.15
CA ASP A 179 -13.33 9.67 -7.61
C ASP A 179 -13.45 8.44 -8.53
N HIS A 180 -13.44 7.26 -7.96
CA HIS A 180 -13.50 5.99 -8.67
C HIS A 180 -14.65 5.14 -8.16
N ARG A 181 -15.30 4.45 -9.11
CA ARG A 181 -16.31 3.43 -8.90
C ARG A 181 -15.96 2.22 -9.75
N ARG A 182 -15.76 1.06 -9.12
CA ARG A 182 -15.26 -0.14 -9.81
C ARG A 182 -16.10 -1.35 -9.45
N ASP A 183 -16.42 -2.19 -10.44
CA ASP A 183 -16.90 -3.55 -10.20
C ASP A 183 -15.71 -4.42 -9.80
N LEU A 184 -15.56 -4.61 -8.49
CA LEU A 184 -14.41 -5.30 -7.91
C LEU A 184 -14.36 -6.78 -8.32
N ALA A 185 -15.53 -7.41 -8.50
CA ALA A 185 -15.59 -8.81 -8.96
C ALA A 185 -15.21 -8.94 -10.45
N ALA A 186 -15.68 -8.04 -11.31
CA ALA A 186 -15.29 -8.02 -12.72
C ALA A 186 -13.79 -7.74 -12.88
N ASP A 187 -13.25 -6.80 -12.12
CA ASP A 187 -11.82 -6.46 -12.13
C ASP A 187 -10.96 -7.62 -11.60
N PHE A 188 -11.44 -8.36 -10.61
CA PHE A 188 -10.75 -9.56 -10.13
C PHE A 188 -10.68 -10.63 -11.22
N ARG A 189 -11.82 -10.92 -11.89
CA ARG A 189 -11.84 -11.86 -13.04
C ARG A 189 -10.92 -11.41 -14.17
N LEU A 190 -10.94 -10.12 -14.50
CA LEU A 190 -10.04 -9.56 -15.51
C LEU A 190 -8.56 -9.77 -15.14
N ALA A 191 -8.23 -9.55 -13.88
CA ALA A 191 -6.85 -9.61 -13.42
C ALA A 191 -6.35 -11.06 -13.24
N PHE A 192 -7.15 -11.95 -12.65
CA PHE A 192 -6.72 -13.30 -12.25
C PHE A 192 -7.23 -14.41 -13.17
N GLY A 193 -8.28 -14.20 -13.96
CA GLY A 193 -8.90 -15.23 -14.79
C GLY A 193 -9.72 -16.25 -13.97
N GLU A 194 -10.05 -15.96 -12.72
CA GLU A 194 -10.81 -16.81 -11.81
C GLU A 194 -11.87 -16.01 -11.04
N GLU A 195 -12.81 -16.67 -10.37
CA GLU A 195 -13.81 -16.02 -9.54
C GLU A 195 -13.19 -15.53 -8.22
N PRO A 196 -13.60 -14.34 -7.71
CA PRO A 196 -13.12 -13.87 -6.43
C PRO A 196 -13.63 -14.73 -5.28
N GLY A 197 -12.74 -15.07 -4.36
CA GLY A 197 -13.13 -15.59 -3.06
C GLY A 197 -13.67 -14.49 -2.13
N PRO A 198 -13.95 -14.81 -0.85
CA PRO A 198 -14.40 -13.81 0.12
C PRO A 198 -13.40 -12.67 0.27
N LEU A 199 -13.87 -11.42 0.29
CA LEU A 199 -13.04 -10.26 0.57
C LEU A 199 -12.76 -10.20 2.08
N GLN A 200 -11.49 -10.31 2.45
CA GLN A 200 -11.01 -10.37 3.83
C GLN A 200 -10.47 -9.05 4.37
N SER A 201 -10.00 -8.18 3.47
CA SER A 201 -9.42 -6.90 3.87
C SER A 201 -9.45 -5.88 2.76
N MET A 202 -9.44 -4.61 3.16
CA MET A 202 -9.17 -3.48 2.29
C MET A 202 -8.10 -2.58 2.92
N ALA A 203 -7.32 -1.89 2.09
CA ALA A 203 -6.24 -1.04 2.58
C ALA A 203 -5.91 0.08 1.61
N VAL A 204 -5.15 1.06 2.10
CA VAL A 204 -4.49 2.08 1.29
C VAL A 204 -2.99 2.06 1.55
N MET A 205 -2.21 2.47 0.54
CA MET A 205 -0.75 2.52 0.65
C MET A 205 -0.18 3.59 -0.27
N THR A 206 0.76 4.34 0.27
CA THR A 206 1.64 5.25 -0.46
C THR A 206 3.07 4.87 -0.12
N ASP A 207 3.86 4.52 -1.11
CA ASP A 207 5.24 4.06 -0.94
C ASP A 207 6.21 4.78 -1.88
N SER A 208 7.45 4.95 -1.42
CA SER A 208 8.50 5.68 -2.13
C SER A 208 9.91 5.18 -1.82
N ASP A 209 10.03 3.94 -1.35
CA ASP A 209 11.29 3.40 -0.85
C ASP A 209 12.18 2.81 -1.95
N ASN A 210 11.60 2.25 -3.01
CA ASN A 210 12.35 1.71 -4.14
C ASN A 210 13.11 2.81 -4.89
N ASN A 211 12.46 3.91 -5.21
CA ASN A 211 13.04 5.07 -5.90
C ASN A 211 13.72 6.06 -4.93
N ARG A 212 13.70 5.79 -3.62
CA ARG A 212 14.25 6.67 -2.57
C ARG A 212 13.68 8.08 -2.64
N GLY A 213 12.41 8.19 -3.03
CA GLY A 213 11.68 9.42 -3.26
C GLY A 213 10.82 9.85 -2.07
N SER A 214 9.86 10.71 -2.38
CA SER A 214 8.78 11.09 -1.47
C SER A 214 7.45 11.11 -2.21
N ALA A 215 6.36 10.90 -1.46
CA ALA A 215 5.00 11.02 -1.97
C ALA A 215 4.07 11.52 -0.88
N ARG A 216 3.05 12.27 -1.29
CA ARG A 216 1.99 12.73 -0.41
C ARG A 216 0.64 12.58 -1.09
N THR A 217 -0.24 11.83 -0.45
CA THR A 217 -1.54 11.46 -0.99
C THR A 217 -2.60 11.56 0.10
N TRP A 218 -3.79 12.01 -0.27
CA TRP A 218 -4.98 12.02 0.58
C TRP A 218 -5.97 11.01 0.01
N TYR A 219 -6.44 10.12 0.87
CA TYR A 219 -7.45 9.11 0.53
C TYR A 219 -8.78 9.50 1.14
N GLY A 220 -9.83 9.55 0.34
CA GLY A 220 -11.20 9.58 0.82
C GLY A 220 -11.63 8.21 1.37
N PRO A 221 -12.88 8.09 1.82
CA PRO A 221 -13.42 6.81 2.25
C PRO A 221 -13.31 5.73 1.18
N VAL A 222 -13.03 4.50 1.60
CA VAL A 222 -13.14 3.29 0.77
C VAL A 222 -14.42 2.58 1.19
N GLU A 223 -15.40 2.58 0.29
CA GLU A 223 -16.76 2.07 0.54
C GLU A 223 -17.02 0.84 -0.33
N LEU A 224 -17.65 -0.17 0.27
CA LEU A 224 -18.06 -1.42 -0.37
C LEU A 224 -19.59 -1.49 -0.39
N ASP A 225 -20.18 -1.77 -1.55
CA ASP A 225 -21.62 -1.99 -1.75
C ASP A 225 -21.95 -3.48 -1.85
#